data_db71a5198c9ebc2f9e02e73d7e466200
#
_entry.id   db71a5198c9ebc2f9e02e73d7e466200
#
_cell.length_a   1.000
_cell.length_b   1.000
_cell.length_c   1.000
_cell.angle_alpha   90.00
_cell.angle_beta   90.00
_cell.angle_gamma   90.00
#
_symmetry.space_group_name_H-M   'P 1'
#
loop_
_entity.id
_entity.type
_entity.pdbx_description
1 polymer ?
#
loop_
_entity_poly.entity_id
_entity_poly.type
_entity_poly.pdbx_seq_one_letter_code
_entity_poly.pdbx_strand_id
1 'polypeptide(L)'
;MTPTQSSQSKSKAQRRAEAQRKAAEKRAAEQRRRRTQVGIRVGVVAIVIVAIIVLAVVLTGGSSGPPASFSNPHLGSSLQPIPASMKASWVQPPAESPGPETVGLASGPKLATLDNAANGQTIDGVQCQTNEQTVVHVHTHLTVFVNGKQQVIPYGVGIPGFQAEQTPQGPFVATGSCFYWLHTHATDGIIHIESPSTTTTFTLGQYFDIWGIPLSSTQVGSASGKVTVFFTSPGHESMLYTGDPRKLPLGNHYEIQLVVGSPIVAPYKVTDWGGL
;
A
#
# COMPACT_ATOMS: atom_id res chain seq x y z
N MET A 1 38.41 66.83 4.41
CA MET A 1 37.23 66.57 3.54
C MET A 1 36.60 65.26 3.97
N THR A 2 35.51 65.29 4.73
CA THR A 2 34.80 64.13 5.27
C THR A 2 33.64 63.79 4.32
N PRO A 3 33.47 62.53 3.86
CA PRO A 3 32.30 62.21 3.02
C PRO A 3 31.04 62.01 3.87
N THR A 4 30.03 62.77 3.56
CA THR A 4 28.67 62.72 4.13
C THR A 4 27.96 61.46 3.63
N GLN A 5 27.66 60.49 4.51
CA GLN A 5 26.82 59.35 4.22
C GLN A 5 25.36 59.79 4.08
N SER A 6 24.85 59.75 2.88
CA SER A 6 23.41 59.95 2.54
C SER A 6 22.64 58.71 3.00
N SER A 7 21.89 58.79 4.08
CA SER A 7 20.92 57.73 4.49
C SER A 7 19.69 57.82 3.61
N GLN A 8 19.59 56.98 2.57
CA GLN A 8 18.37 56.84 1.78
C GLN A 8 17.22 56.23 2.62
N SER A 9 16.17 56.97 2.90
CA SER A 9 15.00 56.44 3.59
C SER A 9 14.22 55.47 2.68
N LYS A 10 14.04 54.25 3.18
CA LYS A 10 13.25 53.19 2.45
C LYS A 10 11.85 53.70 2.13
N SER A 11 11.37 53.45 0.92
CA SER A 11 10.01 53.81 0.47
C SER A 11 8.94 53.07 1.29
N LYS A 12 7.71 53.61 1.35
CA LYS A 12 6.57 52.99 2.05
C LYS A 12 6.28 51.57 1.54
N ALA A 13 6.48 51.30 0.27
CA ALA A 13 6.33 49.96 -0.35
C ALA A 13 7.39 48.99 0.14
N GLN A 14 8.67 49.42 0.22
CA GLN A 14 9.79 48.55 0.72
C GLN A 14 9.59 48.22 2.19
N ARG A 15 9.12 49.14 3.02
CA ARG A 15 8.83 48.86 4.44
C ARG A 15 7.67 47.86 4.60
N ARG A 16 6.63 47.92 3.75
CA ARG A 16 5.54 46.95 3.74
C ARG A 16 6.02 45.55 3.32
N ALA A 17 6.81 45.44 2.26
CA ALA A 17 7.37 44.17 1.79
C ALA A 17 8.28 43.53 2.85
N GLU A 18 9.12 44.33 3.53
CA GLU A 18 9.99 43.84 4.62
C GLU A 18 9.17 43.36 5.83
N ALA A 19 8.09 44.06 6.19
CA ALA A 19 7.18 43.65 7.26
C ALA A 19 6.46 42.32 6.93
N GLN A 20 5.99 42.15 5.69
CA GLN A 20 5.32 40.94 5.23
C GLN A 20 6.31 39.75 5.25
N ARG A 21 7.53 39.95 4.78
CA ARG A 21 8.58 38.92 4.80
C ARG A 21 8.91 38.47 6.21
N LYS A 22 9.12 39.40 7.15
CA LYS A 22 9.35 39.08 8.56
C LYS A 22 8.17 38.34 9.21
N ALA A 23 6.93 38.71 8.86
CA ALA A 23 5.74 38.04 9.36
C ALA A 23 5.66 36.59 8.82
N ALA A 24 6.00 36.35 7.54
CA ALA A 24 6.03 35.02 6.93
C ALA A 24 7.12 34.15 7.57
N GLU A 25 8.33 34.68 7.78
CA GLU A 25 9.43 33.99 8.45
C GLU A 25 9.07 33.59 9.90
N LYS A 26 8.40 34.49 10.64
CA LYS A 26 7.92 34.19 11.99
C LYS A 26 6.88 33.06 12.02
N ARG A 27 5.92 33.09 11.10
CA ARG A 27 4.89 32.01 10.97
C ARG A 27 5.54 30.65 10.61
N ALA A 28 6.51 30.65 9.69
CA ALA A 28 7.23 29.43 9.32
C ALA A 28 8.06 28.87 10.50
N ALA A 29 8.70 29.72 11.29
CA ALA A 29 9.45 29.32 12.49
C ALA A 29 8.51 28.75 13.58
N GLU A 30 7.35 29.35 13.80
CA GLU A 30 6.33 28.83 14.73
C GLU A 30 5.78 27.46 14.27
N GLN A 31 5.53 27.30 12.99
CA GLN A 31 5.06 26.04 12.42
C GLN A 31 6.11 24.91 12.59
N ARG A 32 7.38 25.22 12.35
CA ARG A 32 8.48 24.27 12.60
C ARG A 32 8.55 23.88 14.08
N ARG A 33 8.49 24.84 15.01
CA ARG A 33 8.49 24.56 16.46
C ARG A 33 7.30 23.68 16.88
N ARG A 34 6.08 23.92 16.38
CA ARG A 34 4.91 23.09 16.66
C ARG A 34 5.11 21.65 16.15
N ARG A 35 5.62 21.46 14.92
CA ARG A 35 5.92 20.13 14.38
C ARG A 35 6.96 19.38 15.21
N THR A 36 8.03 20.04 15.64
CA THR A 36 9.04 19.43 16.50
C THR A 36 8.49 19.05 17.88
N GLN A 37 7.66 19.90 18.48
CA GLN A 37 7.04 19.60 19.78
C GLN A 37 6.02 18.46 19.71
N VAL A 38 5.25 18.36 18.63
CA VAL A 38 4.33 17.24 18.39
C VAL A 38 5.13 15.95 18.18
N GLY A 39 6.19 15.97 17.35
CA GLY A 39 7.05 14.81 17.13
C GLY A 39 7.72 14.29 18.42
N ILE A 40 8.22 15.19 19.28
CA ILE A 40 8.82 14.81 20.57
C ILE A 40 7.77 14.19 21.51
N ARG A 41 6.56 14.76 21.59
CA ARG A 41 5.48 14.21 22.43
C ARG A 41 5.01 12.84 21.97
N VAL A 42 4.85 12.65 20.65
CA VAL A 42 4.47 11.34 20.07
C VAL A 42 5.58 10.32 20.31
N GLY A 43 6.86 10.69 20.13
CA GLY A 43 8.00 9.80 20.40
C GLY A 43 8.10 9.36 21.86
N VAL A 44 7.90 10.25 22.81
CA VAL A 44 7.94 9.92 24.25
C VAL A 44 6.79 8.99 24.64
N VAL A 45 5.57 9.24 24.14
CA VAL A 45 4.42 8.35 24.39
C VAL A 45 4.65 6.97 23.80
N ALA A 46 5.19 6.87 22.58
CA ALA A 46 5.50 5.58 21.95
C ALA A 46 6.55 4.79 22.76
N ILE A 47 7.61 5.43 23.25
CA ILE A 47 8.64 4.78 24.07
C ILE A 47 8.06 4.27 25.38
N VAL A 48 7.16 5.03 26.04
CA VAL A 48 6.52 4.62 27.28
C VAL A 48 5.60 3.41 27.05
N ILE A 49 4.83 3.41 25.97
CA ILE A 49 3.95 2.27 25.62
C ILE A 49 4.78 1.02 25.33
N VAL A 50 5.86 1.11 24.57
CA VAL A 50 6.76 -0.02 24.30
C VAL A 50 7.39 -0.54 25.58
N ALA A 51 7.82 0.33 26.49
CA ALA A 51 8.39 -0.08 27.78
C ALA A 51 7.35 -0.81 28.65
N ILE A 52 6.10 -0.37 28.67
CA ILE A 52 5.02 -1.03 29.42
C ILE A 52 4.71 -2.41 28.81
N ILE A 53 4.66 -2.54 27.47
CA ILE A 53 4.42 -3.80 26.78
C ILE A 53 5.57 -4.79 27.06
N VAL A 54 6.83 -4.35 26.96
CA VAL A 54 7.98 -5.20 27.25
C VAL A 54 8.00 -5.66 28.71
N LEU A 55 7.67 -4.78 29.65
CA LEU A 55 7.58 -5.12 31.06
C LEU A 55 6.44 -6.11 31.33
N ALA A 56 5.28 -5.96 30.70
CA ALA A 56 4.17 -6.88 30.80
C ALA A 56 4.52 -8.28 30.27
N VAL A 57 5.21 -8.36 29.13
CA VAL A 57 5.66 -9.64 28.53
C VAL A 57 6.69 -10.35 29.42
N VAL A 58 7.61 -9.61 30.05
CA VAL A 58 8.60 -10.18 30.96
C VAL A 58 7.98 -10.68 32.26
N LEU A 59 6.95 -9.98 32.80
CA LEU A 59 6.30 -10.34 34.05
C LEU A 59 5.26 -11.44 33.91
N THR A 60 4.66 -11.67 32.72
CA THR A 60 3.63 -12.67 32.51
C THR A 60 4.16 -14.03 32.04
N GLY A 61 5.47 -14.17 31.81
CA GLY A 61 6.09 -15.46 31.50
C GLY A 61 5.40 -16.18 30.33
N GLY A 62 5.11 -15.45 29.24
CA GLY A 62 4.42 -16.02 28.10
C GLY A 62 5.20 -17.16 27.46
N SER A 63 4.79 -18.41 27.70
CA SER A 63 5.23 -19.54 26.90
C SER A 63 4.78 -19.29 25.46
N SER A 64 5.75 -19.18 24.55
CA SER A 64 5.51 -19.23 23.13
C SER A 64 5.02 -20.62 22.76
N GLY A 65 3.72 -20.82 22.82
CA GLY A 65 3.09 -21.96 22.16
C GLY A 65 3.34 -21.86 20.65
N PRO A 66 3.32 -22.98 19.92
CA PRO A 66 3.42 -22.95 18.48
C PRO A 66 2.37 -21.99 17.92
N PRO A 67 2.70 -21.20 16.87
CA PRO A 67 1.75 -20.25 16.30
C PRO A 67 0.45 -21.00 15.97
N ALA A 68 -0.66 -20.44 16.41
CA ALA A 68 -1.98 -21.02 16.17
C ALA A 68 -2.09 -21.27 14.65
N SER A 69 -2.45 -22.51 14.28
CA SER A 69 -2.69 -22.84 12.88
C SER A 69 -3.70 -21.84 12.32
N PHE A 70 -3.29 -21.09 11.32
CA PHE A 70 -4.16 -20.12 10.65
C PHE A 70 -5.34 -20.89 10.03
N SER A 71 -6.45 -20.89 10.70
CA SER A 71 -7.72 -21.36 10.16
C SER A 71 -8.53 -20.13 9.78
N ASN A 72 -8.34 -19.64 8.55
CA ASN A 72 -9.37 -18.79 7.96
C ASN A 72 -10.51 -19.71 7.52
N PRO A 73 -11.66 -19.73 8.20
CA PRO A 73 -12.76 -20.64 7.91
C PRO A 73 -13.32 -20.47 6.49
N HIS A 74 -13.03 -19.34 5.83
CA HIS A 74 -13.45 -19.06 4.46
C HIS A 74 -12.48 -19.63 3.41
N LEU A 75 -11.26 -20.00 3.75
CA LEU A 75 -10.28 -20.55 2.79
C LEU A 75 -10.15 -22.08 2.87
N GLY A 76 -10.42 -22.67 4.01
CA GLY A 76 -10.53 -24.11 4.31
C GLY A 76 -9.86 -25.04 3.29
N SER A 77 -10.69 -25.87 2.64
CA SER A 77 -10.25 -26.84 1.64
C SER A 77 -9.72 -26.24 0.32
N SER A 78 -9.87 -24.92 0.12
CA SER A 78 -9.38 -24.25 -1.10
C SER A 78 -7.87 -23.96 -1.04
N LEU A 79 -7.23 -24.09 0.11
CA LEU A 79 -5.77 -23.99 0.23
C LEU A 79 -5.15 -25.39 0.20
N GLN A 80 -4.19 -25.59 -0.72
CA GLN A 80 -3.48 -26.84 -0.92
C GLN A 80 -1.97 -26.60 -0.85
N PRO A 81 -1.19 -27.55 -0.32
CA PRO A 81 0.27 -27.49 -0.45
C PRO A 81 0.68 -27.41 -1.93
N ILE A 82 1.68 -26.60 -2.22
CA ILE A 82 2.21 -26.49 -3.58
C ILE A 82 2.88 -27.81 -3.96
N PRO A 83 2.45 -28.48 -5.06
CA PRO A 83 3.03 -29.76 -5.50
C PRO A 83 4.53 -29.66 -5.78
N ALA A 84 5.29 -30.68 -5.41
CA ALA A 84 6.74 -30.74 -5.66
C ALA A 84 7.08 -30.63 -7.16
N SER A 85 6.25 -31.22 -8.03
CA SER A 85 6.39 -31.10 -9.50
C SER A 85 6.26 -29.65 -9.98
N MET A 86 5.39 -28.85 -9.38
CA MET A 86 5.28 -27.42 -9.71
C MET A 86 6.50 -26.66 -9.23
N LYS A 87 7.00 -26.94 -8.01
CA LYS A 87 8.22 -26.32 -7.46
C LYS A 87 9.45 -26.60 -8.31
N ALA A 88 9.54 -27.80 -8.90
CA ALA A 88 10.68 -28.21 -9.74
C ALA A 88 10.73 -27.47 -11.10
N SER A 89 9.61 -26.89 -11.56
CA SER A 89 9.49 -26.26 -12.88
C SER A 89 9.28 -24.75 -12.84
N TRP A 90 9.19 -24.14 -11.68
CA TRP A 90 8.96 -22.70 -11.59
C TRP A 90 10.23 -21.89 -11.87
N VAL A 91 10.06 -20.64 -12.31
CA VAL A 91 11.12 -19.65 -12.45
C VAL A 91 11.09 -18.69 -11.25
N GLN A 92 12.22 -18.04 -10.95
CA GLN A 92 12.27 -17.07 -9.87
C GLN A 92 11.64 -15.75 -10.31
N PRO A 93 10.97 -15.03 -9.41
CA PRO A 93 10.52 -13.66 -9.68
C PRO A 93 11.73 -12.75 -9.95
N PRO A 94 11.57 -11.67 -10.72
CA PRO A 94 12.63 -10.69 -10.92
C PRO A 94 13.01 -10.03 -9.60
N ALA A 95 14.24 -9.53 -9.51
CA ALA A 95 14.64 -8.64 -8.43
C ALA A 95 13.96 -7.27 -8.62
N GLU A 96 13.50 -6.69 -7.54
CA GLU A 96 12.82 -5.40 -7.51
C GLU A 96 13.64 -4.37 -6.72
N SER A 97 13.47 -3.10 -7.07
CA SER A 97 14.02 -1.98 -6.31
C SER A 97 12.97 -1.43 -5.37
N PRO A 98 13.31 -1.05 -4.12
CA PRO A 98 12.35 -0.49 -3.19
C PRO A 98 11.60 0.71 -3.76
N GLY A 99 10.28 0.69 -3.65
CA GLY A 99 9.36 1.76 -4.01
C GLY A 99 9.14 2.78 -2.90
N PRO A 100 8.23 3.74 -3.12
CA PRO A 100 7.88 4.75 -2.12
C PRO A 100 7.36 4.16 -0.80
N GLU A 101 6.76 2.98 -0.84
CA GLU A 101 6.19 2.25 0.30
C GLU A 101 7.15 1.16 0.83
N THR A 102 8.44 1.23 0.49
CA THR A 102 9.51 0.28 0.84
C THR A 102 9.42 -1.08 0.13
N VAL A 103 8.24 -1.50 -0.28
CA VAL A 103 8.02 -2.72 -1.07
C VAL A 103 8.58 -2.55 -2.48
N GLY A 104 9.01 -3.65 -3.10
CA GLY A 104 9.65 -3.62 -4.40
C GLY A 104 8.72 -3.16 -5.52
N LEU A 105 9.23 -2.28 -6.39
CA LEU A 105 8.49 -1.83 -7.57
C LEU A 105 8.45 -2.93 -8.62
N ALA A 106 7.25 -3.26 -9.07
CA ALA A 106 7.06 -4.17 -10.18
C ALA A 106 7.66 -3.59 -11.47
N SER A 107 8.34 -4.45 -12.24
CA SER A 107 8.93 -4.10 -13.53
C SER A 107 8.22 -4.87 -14.66
N GLY A 108 7.91 -4.19 -15.77
CA GLY A 108 7.25 -4.83 -16.90
C GLY A 108 6.13 -4.00 -17.51
N PRO A 109 5.32 -4.59 -18.41
CA PRO A 109 4.17 -3.90 -18.97
C PRO A 109 3.07 -3.72 -17.89
N LYS A 110 2.27 -2.69 -18.02
CA LYS A 110 1.07 -2.52 -17.19
C LYS A 110 0.07 -3.65 -17.49
N LEU A 111 -0.52 -4.23 -16.45
CA LEU A 111 -1.56 -5.26 -16.59
C LEU A 111 -2.77 -4.71 -17.32
N ALA A 112 -3.18 -3.49 -16.97
CA ALA A 112 -4.24 -2.74 -17.63
C ALA A 112 -4.05 -1.23 -17.39
N THR A 113 -4.74 -0.42 -18.19
CA THR A 113 -4.89 1.02 -17.92
C THR A 113 -5.86 1.23 -16.76
N LEU A 114 -5.85 2.44 -16.22
CA LEU A 114 -6.91 2.90 -15.32
C LEU A 114 -8.05 3.41 -16.21
N ASP A 115 -9.05 2.57 -16.40
CA ASP A 115 -10.30 3.04 -16.95
C ASP A 115 -11.05 3.76 -15.82
N ASN A 116 -11.75 4.86 -16.16
CA ASN A 116 -12.49 5.68 -15.20
C ASN A 116 -13.74 4.98 -14.63
N ALA A 117 -13.68 3.67 -14.40
CA ALA A 117 -14.79 2.89 -13.86
C ALA A 117 -15.14 3.37 -12.43
N ALA A 118 -14.12 3.69 -11.63
CA ALA A 118 -14.26 4.18 -10.27
C ALA A 118 -14.27 5.72 -10.23
N ASN A 119 -15.48 6.32 -10.16
CA ASN A 119 -15.69 7.78 -10.19
C ASN A 119 -16.38 8.31 -8.93
N GLY A 120 -16.27 7.62 -7.79
CA GLY A 120 -16.87 8.00 -6.52
C GLY A 120 -18.19 7.30 -6.18
N GLN A 121 -18.81 6.59 -7.12
CA GLN A 121 -19.98 5.73 -6.84
C GLN A 121 -19.56 4.51 -5.99
N THR A 122 -20.48 3.97 -5.20
CA THR A 122 -20.24 2.68 -4.52
C THR A 122 -20.08 1.56 -5.53
N ILE A 123 -19.01 0.77 -5.43
CA ILE A 123 -18.72 -0.38 -6.31
C ILE A 123 -18.65 -1.63 -5.44
N ASP A 124 -19.48 -2.62 -5.72
CA ASP A 124 -19.56 -3.90 -4.98
C ASP A 124 -19.53 -3.73 -3.46
N GLY A 125 -20.27 -2.73 -2.95
CA GLY A 125 -20.35 -2.38 -1.53
C GLY A 125 -19.19 -1.53 -1.00
N VAL A 126 -18.13 -1.31 -1.78
CA VAL A 126 -16.98 -0.47 -1.39
C VAL A 126 -17.27 0.99 -1.73
N GLN A 127 -17.19 1.86 -0.74
CA GLN A 127 -17.45 3.29 -0.90
C GLN A 127 -16.17 4.05 -1.20
N CYS A 128 -16.32 5.21 -1.85
CA CYS A 128 -15.30 6.22 -2.02
C CYS A 128 -15.55 7.37 -1.04
N GLN A 129 -14.58 7.74 -0.24
CA GLN A 129 -14.71 8.80 0.76
C GLN A 129 -13.63 9.86 0.57
N THR A 130 -13.93 11.09 0.97
CA THR A 130 -13.05 12.26 0.77
C THR A 130 -11.68 12.10 1.42
N ASN A 131 -11.60 11.31 2.50
CA ASN A 131 -10.35 11.01 3.21
C ASN A 131 -10.21 9.50 3.37
N GLU A 132 -8.98 9.05 3.47
CA GLU A 132 -8.62 7.71 3.89
C GLU A 132 -9.19 7.39 5.28
N GLN A 133 -9.58 6.14 5.47
CA GLN A 133 -10.20 5.69 6.72
C GLN A 133 -9.14 5.00 7.57
N THR A 134 -9.09 5.34 8.85
CA THR A 134 -8.04 4.87 9.77
C THR A 134 -8.54 3.91 10.86
N VAL A 135 -9.83 3.54 10.85
CA VAL A 135 -10.36 2.55 11.81
C VAL A 135 -9.81 1.16 11.51
N VAL A 136 -9.78 0.81 10.22
CA VAL A 136 -8.98 -0.30 9.68
C VAL A 136 -8.03 0.30 8.66
N HIS A 137 -6.74 0.04 8.82
CA HIS A 137 -5.69 0.43 7.88
C HIS A 137 -4.68 -0.71 7.84
N VAL A 138 -4.83 -1.56 6.85
CA VAL A 138 -4.00 -2.76 6.65
C VAL A 138 -3.69 -2.95 5.17
N HIS A 139 -2.70 -3.78 4.84
CA HIS A 139 -2.13 -3.89 3.51
C HIS A 139 -2.06 -5.33 3.03
N THR A 140 -2.43 -5.55 1.78
CA THR A 140 -2.23 -6.81 1.06
C THR A 140 -1.34 -6.56 -0.14
N HIS A 141 -0.36 -7.44 -0.39
CA HIS A 141 0.48 -7.35 -1.58
C HIS A 141 -0.06 -8.25 -2.69
N LEU A 142 -0.19 -7.70 -3.89
CA LEU A 142 -0.62 -8.40 -5.09
C LEU A 142 0.46 -8.36 -6.16
N THR A 143 0.88 -9.53 -6.64
CA THR A 143 1.73 -9.66 -7.83
C THR A 143 0.99 -10.39 -8.95
N VAL A 144 1.25 -9.99 -10.19
CA VAL A 144 0.65 -10.63 -11.37
C VAL A 144 1.74 -10.97 -12.37
N PHE A 145 1.73 -12.21 -12.87
CA PHE A 145 2.62 -12.67 -13.92
C PHE A 145 1.80 -13.20 -15.10
N VAL A 146 2.19 -12.82 -16.31
CA VAL A 146 1.60 -13.33 -17.56
C VAL A 146 2.71 -13.96 -18.39
N ASN A 147 2.61 -15.25 -18.65
CA ASN A 147 3.62 -16.02 -19.37
C ASN A 147 5.04 -15.80 -18.82
N GLY A 148 5.16 -15.84 -17.50
CA GLY A 148 6.43 -15.67 -16.77
C GLY A 148 6.93 -14.23 -16.66
N LYS A 149 6.24 -13.25 -17.22
CA LYS A 149 6.60 -11.82 -17.15
C LYS A 149 5.74 -11.10 -16.14
N GLN A 150 6.38 -10.40 -15.21
CA GLN A 150 5.68 -9.56 -14.23
C GLN A 150 4.86 -8.47 -14.93
N GLN A 151 3.71 -8.18 -14.39
CA GLN A 151 2.83 -7.11 -14.83
C GLN A 151 2.75 -6.04 -13.75
N VAL A 152 2.80 -4.79 -14.16
CA VAL A 152 2.68 -3.65 -13.25
C VAL A 152 1.22 -3.38 -12.95
N ILE A 153 0.87 -3.36 -11.68
CA ILE A 153 -0.39 -2.80 -11.18
C ILE A 153 -0.19 -1.28 -11.13
N PRO A 154 -1.00 -0.48 -11.81
CA PRO A 154 -0.79 0.96 -11.83
C PRO A 154 -1.09 1.58 -10.46
N TYR A 155 -0.37 2.64 -10.11
CA TYR A 155 -0.77 3.52 -9.02
C TYR A 155 -2.12 4.19 -9.31
N GLY A 156 -2.88 4.56 -8.27
CA GLY A 156 -4.13 5.31 -8.40
C GLY A 156 -5.37 4.44 -8.68
N VAL A 157 -5.27 3.10 -8.65
CA VAL A 157 -6.47 2.26 -8.60
C VAL A 157 -7.27 2.65 -7.38
N GLY A 158 -8.57 2.91 -7.52
CA GLY A 158 -9.44 3.32 -6.42
C GLY A 158 -9.24 4.75 -5.90
N ILE A 159 -8.48 5.60 -6.61
CA ILE A 159 -8.29 7.03 -6.28
C ILE A 159 -8.66 7.88 -7.50
N PRO A 160 -9.95 8.13 -7.75
CA PRO A 160 -10.37 8.94 -8.90
C PRO A 160 -9.84 10.37 -8.82
N GLY A 161 -9.49 10.94 -9.98
CA GLY A 161 -8.98 12.31 -10.06
C GLY A 161 -7.62 12.53 -9.42
N PHE A 162 -6.85 11.45 -9.19
CA PHE A 162 -5.54 11.51 -8.55
C PHE A 162 -4.52 12.37 -9.32
N GLN A 163 -3.53 12.87 -8.58
CA GLN A 163 -2.30 13.44 -9.13
C GLN A 163 -1.10 12.70 -8.54
N ALA A 164 -0.29 12.11 -9.41
CA ALA A 164 0.91 11.42 -8.97
C ALA A 164 2.06 12.41 -8.75
N GLU A 165 2.71 12.32 -7.62
CA GLU A 165 3.93 13.04 -7.28
C GLU A 165 5.15 12.17 -7.59
N GLN A 166 6.23 12.78 -8.08
CA GLN A 166 7.49 12.06 -8.29
C GLN A 166 8.31 12.07 -7.00
N THR A 167 8.56 10.89 -6.45
CA THR A 167 9.49 10.69 -5.34
C THR A 167 10.83 10.16 -5.84
N PRO A 168 11.90 10.17 -5.05
CA PRO A 168 13.16 9.52 -5.42
C PRO A 168 13.05 8.02 -5.71
N GLN A 169 12.02 7.35 -5.15
CA GLN A 169 11.77 5.92 -5.30
C GLN A 169 10.71 5.60 -6.37
N GLY A 170 10.13 6.61 -7.02
CA GLY A 170 9.11 6.43 -8.06
C GLY A 170 7.86 7.27 -7.86
N PRO A 171 6.87 7.16 -8.76
CA PRO A 171 5.62 7.89 -8.63
C PRO A 171 4.79 7.39 -7.44
N PHE A 172 4.16 8.33 -6.73
CA PHE A 172 3.27 8.08 -5.60
C PHE A 172 2.02 8.96 -5.70
N VAL A 173 0.87 8.42 -5.35
CA VAL A 173 -0.42 9.13 -5.35
C VAL A 173 -0.83 9.45 -3.92
N ALA A 174 -0.66 10.69 -3.50
CA ALA A 174 -1.04 11.14 -2.16
C ALA A 174 -2.43 11.80 -2.11
N THR A 175 -3.03 12.14 -3.26
CA THR A 175 -4.28 12.91 -3.32
C THR A 175 -5.16 12.48 -4.48
N GLY A 176 -6.48 12.60 -4.29
CA GLY A 176 -7.50 12.37 -5.29
C GLY A 176 -8.81 13.07 -4.93
N SER A 177 -9.84 12.88 -5.74
CA SER A 177 -11.19 13.39 -5.44
C SER A 177 -11.83 12.66 -4.26
N CYS A 178 -11.56 11.37 -4.15
CA CYS A 178 -11.90 10.52 -3.02
C CYS A 178 -11.02 9.25 -3.04
N PHE A 179 -11.08 8.46 -1.96
CA PHE A 179 -10.38 7.20 -1.80
C PHE A 179 -11.41 6.09 -1.60
N TYR A 180 -11.41 5.09 -2.49
CA TYR A 180 -12.13 3.85 -2.21
C TYR A 180 -11.43 3.13 -1.05
N TRP A 181 -12.17 2.40 -0.24
CA TRP A 181 -11.60 1.62 0.87
C TRP A 181 -10.58 0.56 0.42
N LEU A 182 -10.48 0.31 -0.89
CA LEU A 182 -9.47 -0.51 -1.54
C LEU A 182 -8.81 0.33 -2.64
N HIS A 183 -7.52 0.62 -2.50
CA HIS A 183 -6.79 1.44 -3.46
C HIS A 183 -5.29 1.16 -3.46
N THR A 184 -4.55 1.76 -4.40
CA THR A 184 -3.09 1.68 -4.51
C THR A 184 -2.47 3.05 -4.71
N HIS A 185 -1.36 3.33 -4.00
CA HIS A 185 -0.61 4.59 -4.12
C HIS A 185 0.56 4.50 -5.08
N ALA A 186 1.23 3.34 -5.17
CA ALA A 186 2.43 3.13 -5.97
C ALA A 186 2.29 1.94 -6.93
N THR A 187 3.35 1.60 -7.66
CA THR A 187 3.39 0.45 -8.58
C THR A 187 4.06 -0.77 -7.97
N ASP A 188 4.00 -0.90 -6.67
CA ASP A 188 4.57 -1.98 -5.86
C ASP A 188 3.58 -3.10 -5.55
N GLY A 189 2.32 -2.96 -5.99
CA GLY A 189 1.28 -3.96 -5.77
C GLY A 189 0.64 -3.95 -4.39
N ILE A 190 0.92 -2.94 -3.57
CA ILE A 190 0.27 -2.78 -2.27
C ILE A 190 -1.18 -2.32 -2.47
N ILE A 191 -2.10 -3.12 -1.99
CA ILE A 191 -3.51 -2.78 -1.88
C ILE A 191 -3.75 -2.30 -0.45
N HIS A 192 -4.05 -1.01 -0.30
CA HIS A 192 -4.52 -0.43 0.95
C HIS A 192 -5.95 -0.85 1.21
N ILE A 193 -6.23 -1.26 2.43
CA ILE A 193 -7.55 -1.64 2.93
C ILE A 193 -7.85 -0.69 4.08
N GLU A 194 -8.60 0.35 3.78
CA GLU A 194 -8.87 1.47 4.68
C GLU A 194 -10.37 1.63 4.87
N SER A 195 -10.89 1.06 5.95
CA SER A 195 -12.33 0.98 6.20
C SER A 195 -12.74 1.66 7.50
N PRO A 196 -13.91 2.31 7.55
CA PRO A 196 -14.48 2.83 8.79
C PRO A 196 -15.04 1.75 9.72
N SER A 197 -14.99 0.46 9.31
CA SER A 197 -15.59 -0.65 10.04
C SER A 197 -14.61 -1.80 10.25
N THR A 198 -14.49 -2.29 11.48
CA THR A 198 -13.67 -3.47 11.83
C THR A 198 -14.32 -4.80 11.49
N THR A 199 -15.61 -4.81 11.13
CA THR A 199 -16.36 -6.03 10.81
C THR A 199 -16.49 -6.31 9.33
N THR A 200 -16.11 -5.35 8.47
CA THR A 200 -16.17 -5.52 7.02
C THR A 200 -14.93 -6.28 6.55
N THR A 201 -15.16 -7.34 5.77
CA THR A 201 -14.11 -8.08 5.08
C THR A 201 -14.17 -7.77 3.60
N PHE A 202 -13.02 -7.67 2.97
CA PHE A 202 -12.91 -7.37 1.54
C PHE A 202 -12.27 -8.52 0.80
N THR A 203 -12.54 -8.57 -0.51
CA THR A 203 -12.05 -9.61 -1.40
C THR A 203 -11.26 -9.04 -2.58
N LEU A 204 -10.43 -9.87 -3.17
CA LEU A 204 -9.69 -9.51 -4.38
C LEU A 204 -10.64 -9.15 -5.53
N GLY A 205 -11.81 -9.79 -5.60
CA GLY A 205 -12.84 -9.47 -6.58
C GLY A 205 -13.30 -8.02 -6.53
N GLN A 206 -13.57 -7.50 -5.32
CA GLN A 206 -13.97 -6.11 -5.13
C GLN A 206 -12.88 -5.11 -5.57
N TYR A 207 -11.60 -5.41 -5.31
CA TYR A 207 -10.50 -4.59 -5.79
C TYR A 207 -10.45 -4.55 -7.33
N PHE A 208 -10.64 -5.71 -8.00
CA PHE A 208 -10.69 -5.78 -9.46
C PHE A 208 -11.92 -5.08 -10.06
N ASP A 209 -13.06 -5.10 -9.36
CA ASP A 209 -14.26 -4.35 -9.76
C ASP A 209 -14.05 -2.83 -9.68
N ILE A 210 -13.35 -2.34 -8.64
CA ILE A 210 -12.94 -0.94 -8.53
C ILE A 210 -11.97 -0.56 -9.66
N TRP A 211 -11.02 -1.44 -9.99
CA TRP A 211 -10.12 -1.23 -11.12
C TRP A 211 -10.86 -1.27 -12.48
N GLY A 212 -12.01 -1.95 -12.55
CA GLY A 212 -12.79 -2.09 -13.77
C GLY A 212 -12.25 -3.14 -14.75
N ILE A 213 -11.50 -4.13 -14.27
CA ILE A 213 -10.93 -5.20 -15.09
C ILE A 213 -11.38 -6.59 -14.64
N PRO A 214 -11.49 -7.57 -15.56
CA PRO A 214 -11.95 -8.91 -15.22
C PRO A 214 -10.93 -9.70 -14.40
N LEU A 215 -11.46 -10.51 -13.45
CA LEU A 215 -10.72 -11.52 -12.70
C LEU A 215 -11.53 -12.81 -12.67
N SER A 216 -10.91 -13.92 -13.08
CA SER A 216 -11.50 -15.26 -13.02
C SER A 216 -10.40 -16.33 -12.94
N SER A 217 -10.78 -17.60 -12.88
CA SER A 217 -9.83 -18.74 -12.99
C SER A 217 -9.17 -18.88 -14.37
N THR A 218 -9.63 -18.12 -15.36
CA THR A 218 -9.13 -18.17 -16.75
C THR A 218 -8.77 -16.81 -17.33
N GLN A 219 -8.88 -15.72 -16.54
CA GLN A 219 -8.61 -14.38 -17.04
C GLN A 219 -8.18 -13.44 -15.92
N VAL A 220 -7.16 -12.60 -16.19
CA VAL A 220 -6.73 -11.50 -15.33
C VAL A 220 -6.49 -10.28 -16.23
N GLY A 221 -7.34 -9.26 -16.12
CA GLY A 221 -7.34 -8.12 -17.04
C GLY A 221 -7.54 -8.59 -18.49
N SER A 222 -6.67 -8.18 -19.39
CA SER A 222 -6.68 -8.61 -20.78
C SER A 222 -6.03 -9.98 -21.02
N ALA A 223 -5.31 -10.54 -20.04
CA ALA A 223 -4.60 -11.80 -20.17
C ALA A 223 -5.56 -12.98 -19.96
N SER A 224 -5.66 -13.86 -20.95
CA SER A 224 -6.48 -15.07 -20.90
C SER A 224 -5.60 -16.31 -20.83
N GLY A 225 -6.03 -17.31 -20.06
CA GLY A 225 -5.33 -18.58 -19.84
C GLY A 225 -5.62 -19.12 -18.45
N LYS A 226 -5.13 -20.32 -18.14
CA LYS A 226 -5.23 -20.88 -16.79
C LYS A 226 -4.56 -19.93 -15.80
N VAL A 227 -5.30 -19.52 -14.78
CA VAL A 227 -4.79 -18.71 -13.67
C VAL A 227 -4.38 -19.64 -12.52
N THR A 228 -3.10 -19.63 -12.17
CA THR A 228 -2.59 -20.27 -10.96
C THR A 228 -2.50 -19.21 -9.88
N VAL A 229 -3.06 -19.50 -8.72
CA VAL A 229 -3.14 -18.53 -7.62
C VAL A 229 -2.35 -19.04 -6.43
N PHE A 230 -1.40 -18.25 -5.96
CA PHE A 230 -0.70 -18.48 -4.70
C PHE A 230 -1.22 -17.50 -3.65
N PHE A 231 -1.34 -18.00 -2.43
CA PHE A 231 -1.74 -17.22 -1.27
C PHE A 231 -0.76 -17.49 -0.12
N THR A 232 -0.31 -16.43 0.52
CA THR A 232 0.55 -16.48 1.71
C THR A 232 -0.05 -15.60 2.80
N SER A 233 -0.22 -16.12 3.98
CA SER A 233 -0.57 -15.34 5.18
C SER A 233 0.66 -15.13 6.05
N PRO A 234 0.70 -14.11 6.91
CA PRO A 234 1.84 -13.81 7.78
C PRO A 234 2.29 -15.03 8.59
N GLY A 235 3.58 -15.30 8.57
CA GLY A 235 4.19 -16.43 9.30
C GLY A 235 3.95 -17.82 8.70
N HIS A 236 3.32 -17.91 7.54
CA HIS A 236 3.03 -19.20 6.89
C HIS A 236 3.77 -19.35 5.54
N GLU A 237 3.89 -20.60 5.11
CA GLU A 237 4.35 -20.90 3.77
C GLU A 237 3.28 -20.59 2.73
N SER A 238 3.74 -20.27 1.52
CA SER A 238 2.84 -20.06 0.38
C SER A 238 2.08 -21.35 0.05
N MET A 239 0.80 -21.19 -0.22
CA MET A 239 -0.12 -22.27 -0.58
C MET A 239 -0.70 -22.03 -1.97
N LEU A 240 -1.09 -23.10 -2.65
CA LEU A 240 -1.88 -23.04 -3.87
C LEU A 240 -3.35 -22.81 -3.48
N TYR A 241 -3.95 -21.75 -4.02
CA TYR A 241 -5.38 -21.51 -3.87
C TYR A 241 -6.13 -22.07 -5.07
N THR A 242 -7.12 -22.93 -4.81
CA THR A 242 -7.89 -23.65 -5.84
C THR A 242 -9.33 -23.17 -5.97
N GLY A 243 -9.72 -22.18 -5.18
CA GLY A 243 -11.05 -21.57 -5.22
C GLY A 243 -11.18 -20.49 -6.30
N ASP A 244 -12.30 -19.81 -6.28
CA ASP A 244 -12.54 -18.63 -7.12
C ASP A 244 -11.63 -17.47 -6.68
N PRO A 245 -10.71 -16.97 -7.53
CA PRO A 245 -9.80 -15.91 -7.16
C PRO A 245 -10.51 -14.62 -6.70
N ARG A 246 -11.72 -14.37 -7.18
CA ARG A 246 -12.52 -13.23 -6.74
C ARG A 246 -12.92 -13.28 -5.26
N LYS A 247 -12.97 -14.49 -4.68
CA LYS A 247 -13.37 -14.74 -3.28
C LYS A 247 -12.18 -14.74 -2.31
N LEU A 248 -10.94 -14.54 -2.79
CA LEU A 248 -9.79 -14.41 -1.91
C LEU A 248 -9.97 -13.22 -0.99
N PRO A 249 -9.88 -13.41 0.34
CA PRO A 249 -9.93 -12.31 1.28
C PRO A 249 -8.65 -11.45 1.18
N LEU A 250 -8.82 -10.16 1.36
CA LEU A 250 -7.75 -9.22 1.60
C LEU A 250 -7.57 -9.05 3.12
N GLY A 251 -6.33 -8.86 3.57
CA GLY A 251 -6.04 -8.73 4.99
C GLY A 251 -4.59 -8.34 5.25
N ASN A 252 -4.28 -8.11 6.52
CA ASN A 252 -2.97 -7.57 6.91
C ASN A 252 -1.81 -8.49 6.49
N HIS A 253 -0.92 -7.96 5.67
CA HIS A 253 0.28 -8.61 5.15
C HIS A 253 -0.01 -9.94 4.43
N TYR A 254 -1.19 -10.07 3.80
CA TYR A 254 -1.43 -11.16 2.87
C TYR A 254 -0.66 -10.91 1.57
N GLU A 255 -0.13 -11.97 1.00
CA GLU A 255 0.51 -11.94 -0.30
C GLU A 255 -0.28 -12.82 -1.26
N ILE A 256 -0.71 -12.24 -2.35
CA ILE A 256 -1.48 -12.89 -3.39
C ILE A 256 -0.68 -12.81 -4.69
N GLN A 257 -0.45 -13.94 -5.33
CA GLN A 257 0.18 -13.96 -6.65
C GLN A 257 -0.71 -14.66 -7.66
N LEU A 258 -0.98 -13.98 -8.75
CA LEU A 258 -1.72 -14.49 -9.90
C LEU A 258 -0.73 -14.80 -11.04
N VAL A 259 -0.72 -16.03 -11.53
CA VAL A 259 0.11 -16.44 -12.67
C VAL A 259 -0.80 -16.92 -13.79
N VAL A 260 -0.81 -16.20 -14.92
CA VAL A 260 -1.55 -16.55 -16.13
C VAL A 260 -0.60 -17.25 -17.10
N GLY A 261 -0.92 -18.49 -17.48
CA GLY A 261 -0.12 -19.27 -18.43
C GLY A 261 1.13 -19.90 -17.82
N SER A 262 2.23 -19.94 -18.57
CA SER A 262 3.50 -20.56 -18.18
C SER A 262 4.69 -19.76 -18.70
N PRO A 263 5.90 -19.90 -18.10
CA PRO A 263 6.20 -20.71 -16.92
C PRO A 263 5.54 -20.21 -15.64
N ILE A 264 5.37 -21.08 -14.66
CA ILE A 264 4.92 -20.69 -13.32
C ILE A 264 6.08 -19.96 -12.62
N VAL A 265 5.80 -18.78 -12.08
CA VAL A 265 6.74 -18.02 -11.26
C VAL A 265 6.57 -18.43 -9.81
N ALA A 266 7.70 -18.65 -9.11
CA ALA A 266 7.70 -18.94 -7.68
C ALA A 266 6.96 -17.82 -6.90
N PRO A 267 6.26 -18.16 -5.80
CA PRO A 267 5.60 -17.15 -4.98
C PRO A 267 6.58 -16.07 -4.56
N TYR A 268 6.24 -14.83 -4.86
CA TYR A 268 6.94 -13.65 -4.36
C TYR A 268 6.70 -13.49 -2.85
N LYS A 269 7.68 -12.99 -2.14
CA LYS A 269 7.56 -12.68 -0.71
C LYS A 269 8.10 -11.29 -0.44
N VAL A 270 7.27 -10.45 0.17
CA VAL A 270 7.71 -9.17 0.72
C VAL A 270 8.56 -9.47 1.96
N THR A 271 9.80 -9.02 1.93
CA THR A 271 10.76 -9.24 3.03
C THR A 271 10.78 -8.10 4.04
N ASP A 272 10.35 -6.92 3.62
CA ASP A 272 10.27 -5.73 4.46
C ASP A 272 8.99 -4.96 4.09
N TRP A 273 8.05 -4.91 5.01
CA TRP A 273 6.80 -4.17 4.89
C TRP A 273 6.95 -2.70 5.33
N GLY A 274 8.16 -2.28 5.78
CA GLY A 274 8.40 -0.92 6.24
C GLY A 274 7.50 -0.54 7.41
N GLY A 275 6.72 0.50 7.22
CA GLY A 275 5.73 0.98 8.19
C GLY A 275 4.28 0.64 7.81
N LEU A 276 4.06 -0.27 6.83
CA LEU A 276 2.76 -0.69 6.32
C LEU A 276 2.01 -1.60 7.29
#